data_40f26de0f646114f03de739d186ed48f
#
_entry.id   40f26de0f646114f03de739d186ed48f
#
_cell.length_a   1.000
_cell.length_b   1.000
_cell.length_c   1.000
_cell.angle_alpha   90.00
_cell.angle_beta   90.00
_cell.angle_gamma   90.00
#
_symmetry.space_group_name_H-M   'P 1'
#
loop_
_entity.id
_entity.type
_entity.pdbx_description
1 polymer ?
#
loop_
_entity_poly.entity_id
_entity_poly.type
_entity_poly.pdbx_seq_one_letter_code
_entity_poly.pdbx_strand_id
1 'polypeptide(L)'
;KQTIYVLDKKVFKDSIDNVVHSFVSETDYKNYANDTQEEIKDTGKRVDEIYIKNKITISKKNIPVDKTIYQDTNSLSRYLMFGTTKDQQKYTVQAGDTIEQISFNNKISTEEFLIANPEFTSENTLLYAGQTVTLGILKPQISVVEVDHVVFDEETNYQTETQYDNNKEVGYTEVKQAGVKGVTRKTQKVKKVNGATVSVTPVGNGEVLKEPINEVVIKGGKKSSYYGYGTVVA
;
A
#
# COMPACT_ATOMS: atom_id res chain seq x y z
N LYS A 1 -13.84 -6.95 25.10
CA LYS A 1 -13.87 -5.59 25.69
C LYS A 1 -12.67 -5.44 26.59
N GLN A 2 -11.82 -4.46 26.32
CA GLN A 2 -10.60 -4.19 27.06
C GLN A 2 -10.78 -2.88 27.82
N THR A 3 -10.21 -2.78 29.02
CA THR A 3 -10.19 -1.56 29.82
C THR A 3 -8.75 -1.13 30.01
N ILE A 4 -8.46 0.12 29.66
CA ILE A 4 -7.16 0.75 29.85
C ILE A 4 -7.34 1.90 30.84
N TYR A 5 -6.44 2.02 31.80
CA TYR A 5 -6.45 3.10 32.77
C TYR A 5 -5.37 4.11 32.42
N VAL A 6 -5.76 5.36 32.31
CA VAL A 6 -4.87 6.48 31.95
C VAL A 6 -4.97 7.58 33.00
N LEU A 7 -3.90 8.33 33.20
CA LEU A 7 -3.86 9.40 34.18
C LEU A 7 -4.86 10.51 33.82
N ASP A 8 -4.86 10.92 32.54
CA ASP A 8 -5.80 11.91 32.06
C ASP A 8 -6.19 11.67 30.58
N LYS A 9 -7.18 12.45 30.12
CA LYS A 9 -7.71 12.35 28.74
C LYS A 9 -6.68 12.79 27.71
N LYS A 10 -5.76 13.71 28.05
CA LYS A 10 -4.76 14.23 27.11
C LYS A 10 -3.75 13.13 26.76
N VAL A 11 -3.22 12.41 27.76
CA VAL A 11 -2.34 11.24 27.52
C VAL A 11 -2.98 10.26 26.55
N PHE A 12 -4.28 9.95 26.74
CA PHE A 12 -4.99 9.04 25.82
C PHE A 12 -5.09 9.59 24.41
N LYS A 13 -5.47 10.86 24.23
CA LYS A 13 -5.60 11.47 22.90
C LYS A 13 -4.27 11.51 22.18
N ASP A 14 -3.22 12.03 22.81
CA ASP A 14 -1.89 12.13 22.22
C ASP A 14 -1.33 10.74 21.83
N SER A 15 -1.63 9.72 22.63
CA SER A 15 -1.24 8.35 22.31
C SER A 15 -2.00 7.77 21.11
N ILE A 16 -3.28 8.11 20.96
CA ILE A 16 -4.06 7.74 19.78
C ILE A 16 -3.50 8.43 18.54
N ASP A 17 -3.17 9.71 18.63
CA ASP A 17 -2.60 10.48 17.52
C ASP A 17 -1.26 9.88 17.08
N ASN A 18 -0.37 9.52 18.02
CA ASN A 18 0.88 8.81 17.71
C ASN A 18 0.63 7.49 16.95
N VAL A 19 -0.36 6.70 17.39
CA VAL A 19 -0.69 5.43 16.72
C VAL A 19 -1.29 5.67 15.33
N VAL A 20 -2.11 6.69 15.15
CA VAL A 20 -2.65 7.05 13.84
C VAL A 20 -1.51 7.43 12.89
N HIS A 21 -0.58 8.29 13.32
CA HIS A 21 0.56 8.71 12.51
C HIS A 21 1.53 7.57 12.17
N SER A 22 1.58 6.50 12.96
CA SER A 22 2.36 5.30 12.62
C SER A 22 1.80 4.54 11.41
N PHE A 23 0.52 4.72 11.07
CA PHE A 23 -0.15 3.99 9.99
C PHE A 23 -0.64 4.88 8.86
N VAL A 24 -0.73 6.18 9.07
CA VAL A 24 -1.16 7.19 8.09
C VAL A 24 -0.07 8.25 8.01
N SER A 25 0.37 8.62 6.80
CA SER A 25 1.40 9.66 6.67
C SER A 25 0.96 10.98 7.31
N GLU A 26 1.90 11.70 7.91
CA GLU A 26 1.62 12.98 8.58
C GLU A 26 1.01 13.99 7.59
N THR A 27 1.48 14.00 6.35
CA THR A 27 0.96 14.87 5.29
C THR A 27 -0.49 14.52 4.95
N ASP A 28 -0.81 13.23 4.74
CA ASP A 28 -2.17 12.78 4.43
C ASP A 28 -3.12 13.10 5.60
N TYR A 29 -2.68 12.83 6.83
CA TYR A 29 -3.47 13.11 8.02
C TYR A 29 -3.75 14.62 8.18
N LYS A 30 -2.73 15.47 8.06
CA LYS A 30 -2.88 16.94 8.17
C LYS A 30 -3.80 17.50 7.09
N ASN A 31 -3.62 17.07 5.84
CA ASN A 31 -4.45 17.53 4.74
C ASN A 31 -5.90 17.08 4.90
N TYR A 32 -6.13 15.84 5.35
CA TYR A 32 -7.47 15.33 5.65
C TYR A 32 -8.12 16.09 6.81
N ALA A 33 -7.41 16.25 7.93
CA ALA A 33 -7.95 16.90 9.13
C ALA A 33 -8.26 18.38 8.95
N ASN A 34 -7.50 19.07 8.08
CA ASN A 34 -7.66 20.50 7.78
C ASN A 34 -8.52 20.79 6.54
N ASP A 35 -9.01 19.74 5.86
CA ASP A 35 -9.75 19.85 4.58
C ASP A 35 -8.96 20.64 3.51
N THR A 36 -7.66 20.38 3.44
CA THR A 36 -6.72 21.02 2.50
C THR A 36 -6.24 20.11 1.39
N GLN A 37 -6.90 18.96 1.20
CA GLN A 37 -6.59 18.03 0.13
C GLN A 37 -6.97 18.64 -1.23
N GLU A 38 -6.05 18.57 -2.19
CA GLU A 38 -6.32 19.00 -3.56
C GLU A 38 -7.28 18.02 -4.26
N GLU A 39 -8.09 18.55 -5.19
CA GLU A 39 -8.88 17.71 -6.07
C GLU A 39 -7.98 16.94 -7.03
N ILE A 40 -8.31 15.68 -7.28
CA ILE A 40 -7.62 14.86 -8.28
C ILE A 40 -8.10 15.30 -9.66
N LYS A 41 -7.24 16.01 -10.40
CA LYS A 41 -7.56 16.49 -11.76
C LYS A 41 -7.39 15.41 -12.82
N ASP A 42 -6.34 14.61 -12.69
CA ASP A 42 -6.00 13.53 -13.61
C ASP A 42 -5.81 12.21 -12.86
N THR A 43 -4.60 11.95 -12.39
CA THR A 43 -4.27 10.78 -11.56
C THR A 43 -3.80 11.24 -10.19
N GLY A 44 -3.98 10.40 -9.20
CA GLY A 44 -3.54 10.72 -7.85
C GLY A 44 -4.28 9.96 -6.77
N LYS A 45 -4.04 10.38 -5.54
CA LYS A 45 -4.64 9.82 -4.33
C LYS A 45 -5.21 10.95 -3.47
N ARG A 46 -6.36 10.71 -2.87
CA ARG A 46 -6.95 11.53 -1.82
C ARG A 46 -7.48 10.63 -0.72
N VAL A 47 -7.33 11.03 0.52
CA VAL A 47 -7.90 10.30 1.65
C VAL A 47 -9.38 10.65 1.80
N ASP A 48 -10.25 9.64 1.70
CA ASP A 48 -11.70 9.82 1.93
C ASP A 48 -12.04 9.74 3.41
N GLU A 49 -11.41 8.81 4.17
CA GLU A 49 -11.72 8.59 5.58
C GLU A 49 -10.49 8.16 6.37
N ILE A 50 -10.34 8.70 7.59
CA ILE A 50 -9.44 8.20 8.63
C ILE A 50 -10.25 8.03 9.91
N TYR A 51 -10.30 6.83 10.48
CA TYR A 51 -11.00 6.58 11.73
C TYR A 51 -10.48 5.37 12.50
N ILE A 52 -10.80 5.32 13.79
CA ILE A 52 -10.54 4.15 14.63
C ILE A 52 -11.77 3.26 14.65
N LYS A 53 -11.61 2.02 14.21
CA LYS A 53 -12.70 1.04 14.12
C LYS A 53 -13.25 0.63 15.49
N ASN A 54 -12.41 0.70 16.54
CA ASN A 54 -12.79 0.29 17.89
C ASN A 54 -13.80 1.29 18.50
N LYS A 55 -14.85 0.80 19.12
CA LYS A 55 -15.73 1.65 19.92
C LYS A 55 -15.05 2.01 21.25
N ILE A 56 -14.72 3.28 21.41
CA ILE A 56 -14.03 3.81 22.59
C ILE A 56 -15.05 4.53 23.49
N THR A 57 -15.00 4.24 24.79
CA THR A 57 -15.79 4.92 25.80
C THR A 57 -14.86 5.41 26.91
N ILE A 58 -14.87 6.70 27.18
CA ILE A 58 -14.05 7.32 28.22
C ILE A 58 -14.96 7.64 29.41
N SER A 59 -14.52 7.25 30.61
CA SER A 59 -15.21 7.57 31.86
C SER A 59 -14.21 7.86 32.98
N LYS A 60 -14.55 8.79 33.89
CA LYS A 60 -13.80 9.02 35.12
C LYS A 60 -14.23 8.03 36.17
N LYS A 61 -13.28 7.37 36.83
CA LYS A 61 -13.53 6.41 37.94
C LYS A 61 -12.38 6.44 38.90
N ASN A 62 -12.66 6.03 40.16
CA ASN A 62 -11.59 5.66 41.09
C ASN A 62 -10.98 4.35 40.60
N ILE A 63 -9.65 4.35 40.45
CA ILE A 63 -8.91 3.20 39.92
C ILE A 63 -8.30 2.46 41.10
N PRO A 64 -8.50 1.14 41.23
CA PRO A 64 -7.84 0.33 42.24
C PRO A 64 -6.32 0.41 42.14
N VAL A 65 -5.64 0.40 43.27
CA VAL A 65 -4.16 0.58 43.39
C VAL A 65 -3.38 -0.58 42.72
N ASP A 66 -4.00 -1.71 42.51
CA ASP A 66 -3.43 -2.89 41.86
C ASP A 66 -3.43 -2.80 40.34
N LYS A 67 -4.01 -1.76 39.75
CA LYS A 67 -4.10 -1.58 38.30
C LYS A 67 -2.97 -0.73 37.74
N THR A 68 -2.46 -1.13 36.58
CA THR A 68 -1.50 -0.32 35.84
C THR A 68 -2.20 0.90 35.25
N ILE A 69 -1.70 2.09 35.60
CA ILE A 69 -2.17 3.37 35.06
C ILE A 69 -1.07 3.92 34.16
N TYR A 70 -1.40 4.17 32.88
CA TYR A 70 -0.49 4.83 31.96
C TYR A 70 -0.46 6.33 32.25
N GLN A 71 0.72 6.83 32.62
CA GLN A 71 0.90 8.21 33.09
C GLN A 71 1.41 9.13 31.98
N ASP A 72 2.02 8.56 30.93
CA ASP A 72 2.62 9.29 29.83
C ASP A 72 2.24 8.71 28.46
N THR A 73 2.36 9.55 27.43
CA THR A 73 2.02 9.24 26.06
C THR A 73 2.86 8.10 25.49
N ASN A 74 4.17 8.05 25.80
CA ASN A 74 5.07 7.05 25.23
C ASN A 74 4.73 5.64 25.70
N SER A 75 4.51 5.46 27.01
CA SER A 75 4.17 4.15 27.58
C SER A 75 2.82 3.64 27.05
N LEU A 76 1.84 4.53 26.88
CA LEU A 76 0.54 4.15 26.34
C LEU A 76 0.62 3.88 24.83
N SER A 77 1.34 4.70 24.05
CA SER A 77 1.55 4.45 22.63
C SER A 77 2.21 3.10 22.37
N ARG A 78 3.26 2.77 23.13
CA ARG A 78 3.90 1.45 23.08
C ARG A 78 2.91 0.31 23.33
N TYR A 79 2.09 0.45 24.35
CA TYR A 79 1.08 -0.56 24.65
C TYR A 79 0.05 -0.68 23.52
N LEU A 80 -0.43 0.43 22.97
CA LEU A 80 -1.40 0.43 21.88
C LEU A 80 -0.85 -0.17 20.59
N MET A 81 0.46 -0.02 20.32
CA MET A 81 1.14 -0.56 19.16
C MET A 81 1.56 -2.02 19.32
N PHE A 82 2.15 -2.38 20.47
CA PHE A 82 2.84 -3.65 20.66
C PHE A 82 2.18 -4.55 21.71
N GLY A 83 1.15 -4.08 22.39
CA GLY A 83 0.48 -4.82 23.47
C GLY A 83 1.42 -5.05 24.66
N THR A 84 1.20 -6.18 25.36
CA THR A 84 2.01 -6.61 26.51
C THR A 84 3.16 -7.53 26.13
N THR A 85 3.49 -7.65 24.84
CA THR A 85 4.53 -8.57 24.35
C THR A 85 5.87 -8.20 24.96
N LYS A 86 6.45 -9.10 25.75
CA LYS A 86 7.76 -8.92 26.38
C LYS A 86 8.91 -9.22 25.41
N ASP A 87 8.66 -10.10 24.46
CA ASP A 87 9.65 -10.55 23.49
C ASP A 87 9.61 -9.61 22.26
N GLN A 88 10.26 -8.46 22.40
CA GLN A 88 10.50 -7.56 21.28
C GLN A 88 11.79 -7.98 20.57
N GLN A 89 11.77 -7.95 19.24
CA GLN A 89 12.99 -8.18 18.45
C GLN A 89 13.97 -7.05 18.71
N LYS A 90 15.25 -7.39 18.92
CA LYS A 90 16.34 -6.42 19.09
C LYS A 90 17.27 -6.43 17.89
N TYR A 91 17.82 -5.28 17.60
CA TYR A 91 18.80 -5.08 16.55
C TYR A 91 20.03 -4.38 17.11
N THR A 92 21.22 -4.86 16.72
CA THR A 92 22.49 -4.20 17.07
C THR A 92 22.90 -3.30 15.90
N VAL A 93 22.95 -2.00 16.17
CA VAL A 93 23.29 -0.95 15.19
C VAL A 93 24.68 -1.20 14.61
N GLN A 94 24.78 -1.16 13.29
CA GLN A 94 26.03 -1.26 12.56
C GLN A 94 26.59 0.16 12.26
N ALA A 95 27.87 0.23 11.90
CA ALA A 95 28.46 1.49 11.51
C ALA A 95 27.80 2.05 10.24
N GLY A 96 27.29 3.28 10.33
CA GLY A 96 26.60 3.96 9.23
C GLY A 96 25.08 3.75 9.17
N ASP A 97 24.51 2.94 10.06
CA ASP A 97 23.05 2.77 10.13
C ASP A 97 22.37 4.08 10.55
N THR A 98 21.21 4.32 9.93
CA THR A 98 20.26 5.36 10.34
C THR A 98 18.95 4.73 10.78
N ILE A 99 18.13 5.48 11.53
CA ILE A 99 16.78 5.04 11.93
C ILE A 99 15.95 4.70 10.70
N GLU A 100 16.02 5.51 9.65
CA GLU A 100 15.30 5.29 8.39
C GLU A 100 15.72 3.97 7.73
N GLN A 101 17.02 3.70 7.60
CA GLN A 101 17.53 2.47 6.98
C GLN A 101 17.17 1.23 7.80
N ILE A 102 17.31 1.29 9.14
CA ILE A 102 16.92 0.17 10.01
C ILE A 102 15.41 -0.09 9.88
N SER A 103 14.60 0.96 9.89
CA SER A 103 13.14 0.84 9.74
C SER A 103 12.77 0.23 8.40
N PHE A 104 13.30 0.75 7.29
CA PHE A 104 13.06 0.24 5.94
C PHE A 104 13.43 -1.23 5.80
N ASN A 105 14.63 -1.61 6.24
CA ASN A 105 15.14 -3.00 6.14
C ASN A 105 14.30 -3.99 6.97
N ASN A 106 13.67 -3.52 8.06
CA ASN A 106 12.84 -4.34 8.94
C ASN A 106 11.34 -4.19 8.67
N LYS A 107 10.95 -3.45 7.63
CA LYS A 107 9.55 -3.26 7.21
C LYS A 107 8.66 -2.63 8.29
N ILE A 108 9.22 -1.70 9.05
CA ILE A 108 8.51 -0.85 10.02
C ILE A 108 8.65 0.60 9.60
N SER A 109 7.75 1.48 10.07
CA SER A 109 7.92 2.91 9.86
C SER A 109 8.92 3.52 10.85
N THR A 110 9.42 4.71 10.56
CA THR A 110 10.28 5.46 11.49
C THR A 110 9.52 5.80 12.77
N GLU A 111 8.23 6.08 12.69
CA GLU A 111 7.35 6.33 13.84
C GLU A 111 7.21 5.08 14.72
N GLU A 112 7.02 3.90 14.11
CA GLU A 112 7.00 2.63 14.84
C GLU A 112 8.32 2.38 15.58
N PHE A 113 9.45 2.68 14.92
CA PHE A 113 10.77 2.59 15.53
C PHE A 113 10.90 3.53 16.74
N LEU A 114 10.50 4.80 16.59
CA LEU A 114 10.55 5.79 17.67
C LEU A 114 9.64 5.43 18.85
N ILE A 115 8.45 4.90 18.60
CA ILE A 115 7.56 4.42 19.65
C ILE A 115 8.17 3.21 20.39
N ALA A 116 8.87 2.32 19.68
CA ALA A 116 9.56 1.19 20.29
C ALA A 116 10.79 1.60 21.10
N ASN A 117 11.41 2.75 20.78
CA ASN A 117 12.64 3.28 21.37
C ASN A 117 12.44 4.73 21.83
N PRO A 118 11.70 4.98 22.90
CA PRO A 118 11.31 6.33 23.33
C PRO A 118 12.48 7.21 23.78
N GLU A 119 13.68 6.66 23.90
CA GLU A 119 14.92 7.41 24.09
C GLU A 119 15.33 8.26 22.90
N PHE A 120 14.82 7.97 21.70
CA PHE A 120 15.03 8.77 20.50
C PHE A 120 13.84 9.70 20.26
N THR A 121 14.11 10.99 20.12
CA THR A 121 13.07 12.02 19.95
C THR A 121 12.85 12.44 18.50
N SER A 122 13.70 11.97 17.58
CA SER A 122 13.63 12.30 16.14
C SER A 122 14.23 11.18 15.32
N GLU A 123 13.70 10.99 14.12
CA GLU A 123 14.24 10.06 13.11
C GLU A 123 15.66 10.42 12.66
N ASN A 124 16.06 11.68 12.84
CA ASN A 124 17.40 12.17 12.56
C ASN A 124 18.40 11.98 13.71
N THR A 125 17.98 11.29 14.79
CA THR A 125 18.88 10.99 15.91
C THR A 125 20.02 10.09 15.44
N LEU A 126 21.27 10.48 15.77
CA LEU A 126 22.44 9.67 15.43
C LEU A 126 22.48 8.39 16.25
N LEU A 127 22.69 7.29 15.57
CA LEU A 127 22.90 5.98 16.18
C LEU A 127 24.39 5.65 16.23
N TYR A 128 24.79 4.87 17.22
CA TYR A 128 26.17 4.45 17.42
C TYR A 128 26.31 2.95 17.18
N ALA A 129 27.35 2.55 16.44
CA ALA A 129 27.64 1.15 16.21
C ALA A 129 27.80 0.38 17.53
N GLY A 130 27.17 -0.79 17.63
CA GLY A 130 27.10 -1.61 18.84
C GLY A 130 25.95 -1.24 19.78
N GLN A 131 25.25 -0.15 19.58
CA GLN A 131 24.02 0.18 20.32
C GLN A 131 22.93 -0.84 20.02
N THR A 132 22.15 -1.23 21.02
CA THR A 132 21.02 -2.14 20.82
C THR A 132 19.73 -1.32 20.79
N VAL A 133 18.96 -1.47 19.71
CA VAL A 133 17.63 -0.87 19.54
C VAL A 133 16.55 -1.94 19.50
N THR A 134 15.31 -1.57 19.77
CA THR A 134 14.16 -2.45 19.76
C THR A 134 13.45 -2.34 18.41
N LEU A 135 13.25 -3.47 17.74
CA LEU A 135 12.33 -3.58 16.61
C LEU A 135 11.01 -4.09 17.17
N GLY A 136 10.00 -3.23 17.20
CA GLY A 136 8.70 -3.58 17.77
C GLY A 136 8.01 -4.68 16.95
N ILE A 137 7.52 -5.73 17.61
CA ILE A 137 6.60 -6.68 16.97
C ILE A 137 5.20 -6.10 17.07
N LEU A 138 4.64 -5.65 15.94
CA LEU A 138 3.32 -5.04 15.88
C LEU A 138 2.23 -5.99 16.38
N LYS A 139 1.51 -5.55 17.40
CA LYS A 139 0.30 -6.18 17.92
C LYS A 139 -0.70 -5.10 18.33
N PRO A 140 -1.21 -4.33 17.37
CA PRO A 140 -2.02 -3.16 17.66
C PRO A 140 -3.27 -3.51 18.47
N GLN A 141 -3.50 -2.76 19.53
CA GLN A 141 -4.67 -2.92 20.40
C GLN A 141 -5.88 -2.13 19.88
N ILE A 142 -5.64 -1.26 18.90
CA ILE A 142 -6.66 -0.50 18.17
C ILE A 142 -6.45 -0.70 16.67
N SER A 143 -7.52 -0.50 15.89
CA SER A 143 -7.49 -0.61 14.44
C SER A 143 -7.70 0.77 13.83
N VAL A 144 -6.64 1.32 13.26
CA VAL A 144 -6.68 2.55 12.45
C VAL A 144 -7.09 2.16 11.04
N VAL A 145 -8.13 2.79 10.54
CA VAL A 145 -8.64 2.58 9.18
C VAL A 145 -8.39 3.85 8.36
N GLU A 146 -7.77 3.67 7.20
CA GLU A 146 -7.62 4.68 6.15
C GLU A 146 -8.35 4.18 4.91
N VAL A 147 -9.12 5.03 4.27
CA VAL A 147 -9.77 4.77 2.99
C VAL A 147 -9.30 5.80 1.99
N ASP A 148 -8.57 5.36 0.98
CA ASP A 148 -8.08 6.20 -0.09
C ASP A 148 -8.98 6.12 -1.32
N HIS A 149 -9.18 7.25 -1.96
CA HIS A 149 -9.69 7.40 -3.30
C HIS A 149 -8.51 7.54 -4.25
N VAL A 150 -8.33 6.58 -5.16
CA VAL A 150 -7.18 6.53 -6.06
C VAL A 150 -7.65 6.55 -7.50
N VAL A 151 -7.12 7.48 -8.29
CA VAL A 151 -7.33 7.58 -9.74
C VAL A 151 -6.00 7.27 -10.44
N PHE A 152 -6.02 6.37 -11.39
CA PHE A 152 -4.83 5.93 -12.12
C PHE A 152 -5.17 5.55 -13.57
N ASP A 153 -4.18 5.65 -14.43
CA ASP A 153 -4.31 5.25 -15.82
C ASP A 153 -3.75 3.84 -16.01
N GLU A 154 -4.53 2.98 -16.67
CA GLU A 154 -4.18 1.60 -16.99
C GLU A 154 -4.10 1.41 -18.48
N GLU A 155 -3.03 0.77 -18.95
CA GLU A 155 -2.90 0.42 -20.35
C GLU A 155 -3.85 -0.73 -20.73
N THR A 156 -4.58 -0.54 -21.82
CA THR A 156 -5.40 -1.60 -22.44
C THR A 156 -4.66 -2.19 -23.64
N ASN A 157 -4.45 -3.49 -23.63
CA ASN A 157 -3.76 -4.15 -24.72
C ASN A 157 -4.62 -4.15 -25.99
N TYR A 158 -3.96 -4.03 -27.16
CA TYR A 158 -4.58 -4.26 -28.46
C TYR A 158 -4.69 -5.77 -28.75
N GLN A 159 -5.53 -6.12 -29.72
CA GLN A 159 -5.62 -7.46 -30.26
C GLN A 159 -4.86 -7.55 -31.61
N THR A 160 -4.34 -8.75 -31.95
CA THR A 160 -3.70 -9.00 -33.23
C THR A 160 -4.70 -9.70 -34.14
N GLU A 161 -5.03 -9.04 -35.23
CA GLU A 161 -5.87 -9.58 -36.31
C GLU A 161 -4.98 -10.18 -37.41
N THR A 162 -5.20 -11.45 -37.74
CA THR A 162 -4.46 -12.11 -38.80
C THR A 162 -5.33 -12.11 -40.08
N GLN A 163 -4.80 -11.55 -41.17
CA GLN A 163 -5.37 -11.61 -42.53
C GLN A 163 -4.51 -12.56 -43.36
N TYR A 164 -5.14 -13.41 -44.18
CA TYR A 164 -4.43 -14.32 -45.08
C TYR A 164 -4.43 -13.80 -46.53
N ASP A 165 -3.25 -13.72 -47.12
CA ASP A 165 -3.06 -13.42 -48.52
C ASP A 165 -2.71 -14.71 -49.30
N ASN A 166 -3.63 -15.21 -50.11
CA ASN A 166 -3.45 -16.42 -50.90
C ASN A 166 -2.46 -16.28 -52.08
N ASN A 167 -1.96 -15.06 -52.35
CA ASN A 167 -0.90 -14.82 -53.31
C ASN A 167 0.50 -14.95 -52.72
N LYS A 168 0.58 -15.03 -51.38
CA LYS A 168 1.84 -15.15 -50.61
C LYS A 168 2.04 -16.58 -50.15
N GLU A 169 3.31 -17.03 -50.21
CA GLU A 169 3.68 -18.39 -49.78
C GLU A 169 3.44 -18.59 -48.27
N VAL A 170 3.12 -19.82 -47.88
CA VAL A 170 3.04 -20.22 -46.47
C VAL A 170 4.37 -19.90 -45.77
N GLY A 171 4.32 -19.23 -44.60
CA GLY A 171 5.48 -18.73 -43.87
C GLY A 171 5.77 -17.24 -44.06
N TYR A 172 5.14 -16.60 -45.08
CA TYR A 172 5.19 -15.14 -45.17
C TYR A 172 4.45 -14.51 -44.02
N THR A 173 5.05 -13.47 -43.42
CA THR A 173 4.45 -12.68 -42.33
C THR A 173 4.86 -11.22 -42.50
N GLU A 174 3.89 -10.32 -42.49
CA GLU A 174 4.10 -8.88 -42.58
C GLU A 174 3.16 -8.15 -41.62
N VAL A 175 3.68 -7.20 -40.86
CA VAL A 175 2.84 -6.31 -40.03
C VAL A 175 2.32 -5.19 -40.95
N LYS A 176 1.05 -5.24 -41.32
CA LYS A 176 0.39 -4.21 -42.13
C LYS A 176 0.07 -2.96 -41.32
N GLN A 177 -0.31 -3.16 -40.06
CA GLN A 177 -0.62 -2.11 -39.11
C GLN A 177 -0.07 -2.50 -37.76
N ALA A 178 0.78 -1.68 -37.21
CA ALA A 178 1.28 -1.89 -35.83
C ALA A 178 0.17 -1.63 -34.81
N GLY A 179 0.06 -2.48 -33.79
CA GLY A 179 -0.84 -2.30 -32.69
C GLY A 179 -0.39 -1.13 -31.78
N VAL A 180 -1.35 -0.40 -31.25
CA VAL A 180 -1.12 0.66 -30.27
C VAL A 180 -1.98 0.39 -29.06
N LYS A 181 -1.38 0.39 -27.86
CA LYS A 181 -2.13 0.24 -26.59
C LYS A 181 -3.08 1.41 -26.38
N GLY A 182 -4.23 1.11 -25.86
CA GLY A 182 -5.17 2.07 -25.33
C GLY A 182 -4.80 2.49 -23.90
N VAL A 183 -5.54 3.45 -23.37
CA VAL A 183 -5.42 3.92 -21.99
C VAL A 183 -6.80 4.14 -21.41
N THR A 184 -7.06 3.54 -20.26
CA THR A 184 -8.32 3.71 -19.52
C THR A 184 -8.00 4.28 -18.15
N ARG A 185 -8.61 5.42 -17.80
CA ARG A 185 -8.54 6.01 -16.46
C ARG A 185 -9.49 5.27 -15.55
N LYS A 186 -8.98 4.73 -14.46
CA LYS A 186 -9.73 3.97 -13.48
C LYS A 186 -9.71 4.63 -12.12
N THR A 187 -10.78 4.41 -11.38
CA THR A 187 -10.93 4.88 -10.00
C THR A 187 -11.16 3.69 -9.09
N GLN A 188 -10.53 3.70 -7.93
CA GLN A 188 -10.74 2.67 -6.92
C GLN A 188 -10.68 3.25 -5.51
N LYS A 189 -11.37 2.60 -4.58
CA LYS A 189 -11.21 2.81 -3.15
C LYS A 189 -10.29 1.75 -2.57
N VAL A 190 -9.23 2.20 -1.90
CA VAL A 190 -8.25 1.35 -1.23
C VAL A 190 -8.46 1.49 0.27
N LYS A 191 -8.89 0.41 0.93
CA LYS A 191 -9.07 0.39 2.38
C LYS A 191 -7.87 -0.29 3.03
N LYS A 192 -7.27 0.41 3.97
CA LYS A 192 -6.16 -0.08 4.79
C LYS A 192 -6.61 -0.20 6.24
N VAL A 193 -6.04 -1.16 6.95
CA VAL A 193 -6.17 -1.32 8.40
C VAL A 193 -4.77 -1.46 8.97
N ASN A 194 -4.39 -0.55 9.86
CA ASN A 194 -3.05 -0.48 10.43
C ASN A 194 -1.97 -0.52 9.33
N GLY A 195 -2.12 0.32 8.30
CA GLY A 195 -1.21 0.43 7.16
C GLY A 195 -1.35 -0.69 6.10
N ALA A 196 -1.93 -1.83 6.44
CA ALA A 196 -2.07 -2.96 5.51
C ALA A 196 -3.33 -2.82 4.64
N THR A 197 -3.20 -2.95 3.32
CA THR A 197 -4.34 -2.98 2.40
C THR A 197 -5.20 -4.23 2.65
N VAL A 198 -6.46 -4.01 2.99
CA VAL A 198 -7.42 -5.09 3.26
C VAL A 198 -8.47 -5.25 2.16
N SER A 199 -8.74 -4.19 1.41
CA SER A 199 -9.61 -4.28 0.23
C SER A 199 -9.30 -3.18 -0.78
N VAL A 200 -9.51 -3.53 -2.06
CA VAL A 200 -9.50 -2.60 -3.19
C VAL A 200 -10.82 -2.79 -3.91
N THR A 201 -11.58 -1.71 -4.04
CA THR A 201 -12.91 -1.73 -4.65
C THR A 201 -12.95 -0.76 -5.82
N PRO A 202 -13.15 -1.24 -7.06
CA PRO A 202 -13.33 -0.36 -8.21
C PRO A 202 -14.54 0.56 -8.05
N VAL A 203 -14.43 1.77 -8.57
CA VAL A 203 -15.51 2.78 -8.60
C VAL A 203 -15.85 3.07 -10.06
N GLY A 204 -17.04 2.63 -10.50
CA GLY A 204 -17.46 2.78 -11.89
C GLY A 204 -16.68 1.87 -12.86
N ASN A 205 -16.85 2.13 -14.17
CA ASN A 205 -16.27 1.34 -15.25
C ASN A 205 -14.96 1.93 -15.78
N GLY A 206 -14.58 3.12 -15.31
CA GLY A 206 -13.47 3.89 -15.86
C GLY A 206 -13.86 4.71 -17.08
N GLU A 207 -12.96 5.60 -17.49
CA GLU A 207 -13.05 6.47 -18.66
C GLU A 207 -12.00 6.06 -19.68
N VAL A 208 -12.41 5.74 -20.91
CA VAL A 208 -11.48 5.44 -21.99
C VAL A 208 -10.86 6.74 -22.48
N LEU A 209 -9.59 6.97 -22.17
CA LEU A 209 -8.83 8.14 -22.65
C LEU A 209 -8.31 7.95 -24.06
N LYS A 210 -7.97 6.71 -24.39
CA LYS A 210 -7.46 6.32 -25.71
C LYS A 210 -7.88 4.89 -26.01
N GLU A 211 -8.56 4.71 -27.14
CA GLU A 211 -8.89 3.38 -27.65
C GLU A 211 -7.64 2.65 -28.13
N PRO A 212 -7.52 1.33 -27.91
CA PRO A 212 -6.44 0.56 -28.52
C PRO A 212 -6.64 0.44 -30.02
N ILE A 213 -5.54 0.47 -30.77
CA ILE A 213 -5.54 0.18 -32.22
C ILE A 213 -5.00 -1.22 -32.39
N ASN A 214 -5.81 -2.09 -33.01
CA ASN A 214 -5.41 -3.48 -33.25
C ASN A 214 -4.22 -3.58 -34.22
N GLU A 215 -3.34 -4.55 -33.94
CA GLU A 215 -2.31 -4.96 -34.88
C GLU A 215 -2.96 -5.77 -36.01
N VAL A 216 -2.57 -5.50 -37.26
CA VAL A 216 -2.98 -6.29 -38.40
C VAL A 216 -1.75 -6.97 -39.00
N VAL A 217 -1.73 -8.29 -38.98
CA VAL A 217 -0.66 -9.13 -39.54
C VAL A 217 -1.17 -9.88 -40.75
N ILE A 218 -0.49 -9.71 -41.90
CA ILE A 218 -0.74 -10.51 -43.11
C ILE A 218 0.11 -11.77 -43.05
N LYS A 219 -0.51 -12.92 -43.19
CA LYS A 219 0.16 -14.22 -43.38
C LYS A 219 -0.09 -14.82 -44.73
N GLY A 220 0.92 -15.48 -45.29
CA GLY A 220 0.77 -16.21 -46.57
C GLY A 220 -0.17 -17.41 -46.41
N GLY A 221 -1.18 -17.47 -47.26
CA GLY A 221 -2.18 -18.54 -47.31
C GLY A 221 -2.17 -19.35 -48.57
N LYS A 222 -1.16 -19.14 -49.48
CA LYS A 222 -1.09 -19.84 -50.75
C LYS A 222 -1.04 -21.36 -50.57
N LYS A 223 -2.07 -22.06 -50.95
CA LYS A 223 -2.07 -23.51 -50.93
C LYS A 223 -1.03 -24.01 -51.92
N SER A 224 0.00 -24.71 -51.46
CA SER A 224 0.96 -25.41 -52.29
C SER A 224 0.20 -26.50 -53.08
N SER A 225 0.09 -26.33 -54.39
CA SER A 225 -0.35 -27.43 -55.23
C SER A 225 0.83 -28.37 -55.44
N TYR A 226 1.05 -29.26 -54.52
CA TYR A 226 2.00 -30.35 -54.67
C TYR A 226 1.34 -31.37 -55.61
N TYR A 227 1.71 -31.33 -56.88
CA TYR A 227 1.49 -32.47 -57.77
C TYR A 227 2.58 -33.50 -57.44
N GLY A 228 2.26 -34.46 -56.61
CA GLY A 228 3.10 -35.63 -56.44
C GLY A 228 3.04 -36.43 -57.76
N TYR A 229 4.17 -36.62 -58.43
CA TYR A 229 4.30 -37.63 -59.51
C TYR A 229 4.28 -38.98 -58.76
N GLY A 230 3.11 -39.63 -58.77
CA GLY A 230 2.98 -41.05 -58.44
C GLY A 230 3.12 -41.88 -59.66
N THR A 231 4.01 -42.89 -59.70
CA THR A 231 4.06 -43.90 -60.72
C THR A 231 2.86 -44.84 -60.47
N VAL A 232 1.89 -44.87 -61.44
CA VAL A 232 0.82 -45.86 -61.45
C VAL A 232 1.41 -47.13 -62.08
N VAL A 233 1.56 -48.20 -61.30
CA VAL A 233 1.87 -49.56 -61.85
C VAL A 233 0.52 -50.25 -62.01
N ALA A 234 0.15 -50.54 -63.24
CA ALA A 234 -1.04 -51.35 -63.61
C ALA A 234 -0.72 -52.82 -63.48
#